data_25e60968262ff2248af17611d8ee4cd1
#
_entry.id   25e60968262ff2248af17611d8ee4cd1
#
_cell.length_a   1.000
_cell.length_b   1.000
_cell.length_c   1.000
_cell.angle_alpha   90.00
_cell.angle_beta   90.00
_cell.angle_gamma   90.00
#
_symmetry.space_group_name_H-M   'P 1'
#
loop_
_entity.id
_entity.type
_entity.pdbx_description
1 polymer ?
#
loop_
_entity_poly.entity_id
_entity_poly.type
_entity_poly.pdbx_seq_one_letter_code
_entity_poly.pdbx_strand_id
1 'polypeptide(L)'
;MSREDAVRLILIDYFELHNISLSEFGRKAEVSKATLSKIMNRKYGNIGISGVILGLIANGMGMTLPELEEQIIECQAAFDKGEIQQKTYTDKDKLIARISEDIKKLGVEELKILHSIVLDVDSKTLKSLDIIVKNMKYMD
;
A
#
# COMPACT_ATOMS: atom_id res chain seq x y z
N MET A 1 -21.53 -3.11 -2.83
CA MET A 1 -20.37 -2.33 -3.30
C MET A 1 -19.86 -2.92 -4.61
N SER A 2 -19.59 -2.10 -5.58
CA SER A 2 -19.00 -2.56 -6.83
C SER A 2 -17.52 -2.90 -6.64
N ARG A 3 -16.97 -3.69 -7.59
CA ARG A 3 -15.55 -4.02 -7.61
C ARG A 3 -14.70 -2.76 -7.74
N GLU A 4 -15.12 -1.84 -8.59
CA GLU A 4 -14.45 -0.56 -8.83
C GLU A 4 -14.42 0.32 -7.58
N ASP A 5 -15.52 0.39 -6.86
CA ASP A 5 -15.59 1.13 -5.58
C ASP A 5 -14.66 0.50 -4.53
N ALA A 6 -14.55 -0.83 -4.50
CA ALA A 6 -13.62 -1.52 -3.62
C ALA A 6 -12.16 -1.16 -3.95
N VAL A 7 -11.80 -1.15 -5.23
CA VAL A 7 -10.45 -0.73 -5.69
C VAL A 7 -10.18 0.71 -5.27
N ARG A 8 -11.14 1.59 -5.42
CA ARG A 8 -11.01 2.99 -4.99
C ARG A 8 -10.71 3.11 -3.50
N LEU A 9 -11.44 2.39 -2.66
CA LEU A 9 -11.21 2.41 -1.21
C LEU A 9 -9.85 1.82 -0.83
N ILE A 10 -9.45 0.74 -1.48
CA ILE A 10 -8.13 0.14 -1.26
C ILE A 10 -7.02 1.12 -1.62
N LEU A 11 -7.16 1.85 -2.73
CA LEU A 11 -6.19 2.86 -3.14
C LEU A 11 -6.14 4.05 -2.16
N ILE A 12 -7.28 4.54 -1.70
CA ILE A 12 -7.32 5.62 -0.71
C ILE A 12 -6.57 5.21 0.56
N ASP A 13 -6.83 4.02 1.04
CA ASP A 13 -6.16 3.44 2.20
C ASP A 13 -4.64 3.35 2.00
N TYR A 14 -4.22 2.87 0.84
CA TYR A 14 -2.81 2.74 0.49
C TYR A 14 -2.11 4.11 0.43
N PHE A 15 -2.73 5.09 -0.22
CA PHE A 15 -2.16 6.44 -0.33
C PHE A 15 -2.00 7.10 1.04
N GLU A 16 -2.96 6.92 1.92
CA GLU A 16 -2.91 7.48 3.27
C GLU A 16 -1.85 6.78 4.12
N LEU A 17 -1.83 5.45 4.10
CA LEU A 17 -0.89 4.65 4.88
C LEU A 17 0.56 4.92 4.48
N HIS A 18 0.85 4.98 3.19
CA HIS A 18 2.21 5.18 2.67
C HIS A 18 2.56 6.65 2.45
N ASN A 19 1.62 7.56 2.69
CA ASN A 19 1.80 9.01 2.53
C ASN A 19 2.36 9.38 1.16
N ILE A 20 1.77 8.82 0.10
CA ILE A 20 2.13 9.12 -1.28
C ILE A 20 0.98 9.76 -2.02
N SER A 21 1.32 10.60 -3.01
CA SER A 21 0.33 11.25 -3.86
C SER A 21 -0.13 10.32 -4.97
N LEU A 22 -1.27 10.65 -5.57
CA LEU A 22 -1.78 9.96 -6.76
C LEU A 22 -0.75 10.00 -7.90
N SER A 23 -0.08 11.12 -8.08
CA SER A 23 0.95 11.27 -9.12
C SER A 23 2.16 10.37 -8.89
N GLU A 24 2.62 10.26 -7.64
CA GLU A 24 3.74 9.38 -7.28
C GLU A 24 3.37 7.91 -7.49
N PHE A 25 2.18 7.53 -7.07
CA PHE A 25 1.70 6.17 -7.29
C PHE A 25 1.57 5.85 -8.79
N GLY A 26 1.06 6.80 -9.58
CA GLY A 26 0.95 6.63 -11.03
C GLY A 26 2.29 6.34 -11.70
N ARG A 27 3.33 7.02 -11.27
CA ARG A 27 4.70 6.75 -11.76
C ARG A 27 5.21 5.38 -11.32
N LYS A 28 4.96 5.00 -10.07
CA LYS A 28 5.38 3.72 -9.52
C LYS A 28 4.66 2.54 -10.18
N ALA A 29 3.37 2.68 -10.43
CA ALA A 29 2.53 1.63 -11.01
C ALA A 29 2.51 1.64 -12.54
N GLU A 30 3.08 2.68 -13.16
CA GLU A 30 3.00 2.90 -14.60
C GLU A 30 1.56 3.06 -15.11
N VAL A 31 0.71 3.68 -14.29
CA VAL A 31 -0.67 4.03 -14.63
C VAL A 31 -0.77 5.54 -14.77
N SER A 32 -1.42 6.01 -15.84
CA SER A 32 -1.55 7.44 -16.07
C SER A 32 -2.34 8.12 -14.94
N LYS A 33 -1.97 9.34 -14.64
CA LYS A 33 -2.68 10.18 -13.66
C LYS A 33 -4.15 10.34 -14.03
N ALA A 34 -4.46 10.46 -15.32
CA ALA A 34 -5.83 10.57 -15.82
C ALA A 34 -6.65 9.32 -15.48
N THR A 35 -6.08 8.13 -15.66
CA THR A 35 -6.74 6.86 -15.33
C THR A 35 -6.99 6.74 -13.84
N LEU A 36 -5.99 7.03 -13.01
CA LEU A 36 -6.16 7.02 -11.55
C LEU A 36 -7.18 8.05 -11.09
N SER A 37 -7.18 9.24 -11.67
CA SER A 37 -8.15 10.29 -11.36
C SER A 37 -9.59 9.84 -11.67
N LYS A 38 -9.80 9.13 -12.77
CA LYS A 38 -11.10 8.56 -13.10
C LYS A 38 -11.57 7.56 -12.04
N ILE A 39 -10.67 6.69 -11.57
CA ILE A 39 -10.98 5.73 -10.51
C ILE A 39 -11.36 6.48 -9.23
N MET A 40 -10.56 7.44 -8.82
CA MET A 40 -10.79 8.21 -7.59
C MET A 40 -12.09 9.02 -7.63
N ASN A 41 -12.49 9.50 -8.79
CA ASN A 41 -13.70 10.28 -8.99
C ASN A 41 -14.91 9.46 -9.44
N ARG A 42 -14.80 8.13 -9.42
CA ARG A 42 -15.86 7.19 -9.85
C ARG A 42 -16.31 7.38 -11.30
N LYS A 43 -15.38 7.74 -12.18
CA LYS A 43 -15.64 7.99 -13.61
C LYS A 43 -15.09 6.88 -14.50
N TYR A 44 -15.25 5.65 -14.11
CA TYR A 44 -14.78 4.49 -14.89
C TYR A 44 -15.84 3.95 -15.87
N GLY A 45 -17.00 4.58 -15.96
CA GLY A 45 -18.06 4.24 -16.93
C GLY A 45 -18.68 2.87 -16.68
N ASN A 46 -19.35 2.34 -17.70
CA ASN A 46 -20.01 1.04 -17.62
C ASN A 46 -19.06 -0.14 -17.83
N ILE A 47 -17.87 0.11 -18.36
CA ILE A 47 -16.88 -0.93 -18.67
C ILE A 47 -16.10 -1.35 -17.43
N GLY A 48 -15.99 -0.44 -16.44
CA GLY A 48 -15.23 -0.67 -15.23
C GLY A 48 -13.73 -0.55 -15.45
N ILE A 49 -12.95 -1.11 -14.51
CA ILE A 49 -11.49 -1.09 -14.54
C ILE A 49 -11.01 -2.37 -15.25
N SER A 50 -10.14 -2.23 -16.26
CA SER A 50 -9.62 -3.39 -17.00
C SER A 50 -8.68 -4.23 -16.13
N GLY A 51 -8.55 -5.52 -16.49
CA GLY A 51 -7.63 -6.43 -15.82
C GLY A 51 -6.17 -5.98 -15.93
N VAL A 52 -5.81 -5.35 -17.05
CA VAL A 52 -4.46 -4.80 -17.26
C VAL A 52 -4.17 -3.69 -16.24
N ILE A 53 -5.10 -2.76 -16.07
CA ILE A 53 -4.97 -1.67 -15.08
C ILE A 53 -4.92 -2.22 -13.66
N LEU A 54 -5.77 -3.20 -13.33
CA LEU A 54 -5.73 -3.84 -12.01
C LEU A 54 -4.39 -4.52 -11.75
N GLY A 55 -3.81 -5.18 -12.75
CA GLY A 55 -2.48 -5.79 -12.64
C GLY A 55 -1.39 -4.76 -12.38
N LEU A 56 -1.44 -3.62 -13.06
CA LEU A 56 -0.49 -2.52 -12.85
C LEU A 56 -0.66 -1.90 -11.44
N ILE A 57 -1.88 -1.72 -10.99
CA ILE A 57 -2.17 -1.22 -9.64
C ILE A 57 -1.61 -2.19 -8.59
N ALA A 58 -1.88 -3.49 -8.73
CA ALA A 58 -1.35 -4.51 -7.83
C ALA A 58 0.18 -4.45 -7.77
N ASN A 59 0.83 -4.41 -8.91
CA ASN A 59 2.28 -4.31 -8.99
C ASN A 59 2.81 -3.03 -8.30
N GLY A 60 2.14 -1.91 -8.50
CA GLY A 60 2.49 -0.65 -7.83
C GLY A 60 2.34 -0.71 -6.32
N MET A 61 1.41 -1.52 -5.81
CA MET A 61 1.21 -1.76 -4.38
C MET A 61 2.14 -2.85 -3.82
N GLY A 62 2.97 -3.47 -4.66
CA GLY A 62 3.89 -4.51 -4.23
C GLY A 62 3.22 -5.87 -4.01
N MET A 63 2.12 -6.14 -4.69
CA MET A 63 1.38 -7.40 -4.58
C MET A 63 1.08 -7.99 -5.97
N THR A 64 0.63 -9.23 -6.00
CA THR A 64 0.16 -9.88 -7.21
C THR A 64 -1.30 -9.52 -7.49
N LEU A 65 -1.75 -9.71 -8.73
CA LEU A 65 -3.16 -9.50 -9.07
C LEU A 65 -4.11 -10.40 -8.26
N PRO A 66 -3.85 -11.70 -8.08
CA PRO A 66 -4.68 -12.52 -7.18
C PRO A 66 -4.77 -12.00 -5.75
N GLU A 67 -3.68 -11.47 -5.19
CA GLU A 67 -3.69 -10.84 -3.86
C GLU A 67 -4.58 -9.60 -3.82
N LEU A 68 -4.53 -8.76 -4.85
CA LEU A 68 -5.41 -7.59 -4.95
C LEU A 68 -6.88 -8.03 -5.10
N GLU A 69 -7.17 -9.03 -5.90
CA GLU A 69 -8.52 -9.55 -6.07
C GLU A 69 -9.09 -10.10 -4.78
N GLU A 70 -8.27 -10.77 -3.97
CA GLU A 70 -8.66 -11.22 -2.64
C GLU A 70 -9.02 -10.04 -1.73
N GLN A 71 -8.23 -8.99 -1.73
CA GLN A 71 -8.53 -7.77 -0.98
C GLN A 71 -9.82 -7.10 -1.44
N ILE A 72 -10.10 -7.11 -2.74
CA ILE A 72 -11.35 -6.58 -3.29
C ILE A 72 -12.54 -7.36 -2.72
N ILE A 73 -12.47 -8.68 -2.72
CA ILE A 73 -13.53 -9.55 -2.19
C ILE A 73 -13.73 -9.29 -0.69
N GLU A 74 -12.65 -9.19 0.07
CA GLU A 74 -12.70 -8.89 1.50
C GLU A 74 -13.34 -7.51 1.76
N CYS A 75 -12.98 -6.51 0.98
CA CYS A 75 -13.54 -5.18 1.07
C CYS A 75 -15.05 -5.17 0.80
N GLN A 76 -15.47 -5.87 -0.26
CA GLN A 76 -16.89 -6.01 -0.57
C GLN A 76 -17.67 -6.71 0.55
N ALA A 77 -17.11 -7.79 1.09
CA ALA A 77 -17.72 -8.53 2.20
C ALA A 77 -17.82 -7.68 3.47
N ALA A 78 -16.80 -6.91 3.79
CA ALA A 78 -16.80 -6.01 4.95
C ALA A 78 -17.86 -4.90 4.77
N PHE A 79 -18.01 -4.36 3.57
CA PHE A 79 -19.04 -3.37 3.28
C PHE A 79 -20.46 -3.95 3.48
N ASP A 80 -20.70 -5.15 2.97
CA ASP A 80 -22.02 -5.82 3.09
C ASP A 80 -22.38 -6.11 4.55
N LYS A 81 -21.38 -6.29 5.41
CA LYS A 81 -21.56 -6.45 6.86
C LYS A 81 -21.64 -5.13 7.63
N GLY A 82 -21.49 -3.99 6.96
CA GLY A 82 -21.44 -2.68 7.60
C GLY A 82 -20.18 -2.43 8.43
N GLU A 83 -19.11 -3.19 8.19
CA GLU A 83 -17.86 -3.12 8.94
C GLU A 83 -16.87 -2.09 8.39
N ILE A 84 -17.13 -1.52 7.21
CA ILE A 84 -16.25 -0.51 6.63
C ILE A 84 -16.40 0.80 7.40
N GLN A 85 -15.36 1.12 8.16
CA GLN A 85 -15.19 2.41 8.79
C GLN A 85 -13.98 3.10 8.16
N GLN A 86 -14.02 4.43 8.13
CA GLN A 86 -12.88 5.20 7.68
C GLN A 86 -11.73 4.98 8.66
N LYS A 87 -10.69 4.29 8.22
CA LYS A 87 -9.50 4.05 9.03
C LYS A 87 -8.68 5.31 9.12
N THR A 88 -8.29 5.68 10.32
CA THR A 88 -7.31 6.74 10.55
C THR A 88 -5.98 6.09 10.91
N TYR A 89 -4.95 6.37 10.13
CA TYR A 89 -3.63 5.84 10.39
C TYR A 89 -2.83 6.78 11.26
N THR A 90 -2.23 6.23 12.33
CA THR A 90 -1.31 6.97 13.20
C THR A 90 0.05 7.12 12.53
N ASP A 91 0.89 8.04 13.06
CA ASP A 91 2.27 8.17 12.59
C ASP A 91 3.05 6.86 12.76
N LYS A 92 2.73 6.08 13.79
CA LYS A 92 3.32 4.77 14.03
C LYS A 92 2.95 3.79 12.91
N ASP A 93 1.68 3.74 12.49
CA ASP A 93 1.23 2.86 11.41
C ASP A 93 1.93 3.18 10.10
N LYS A 94 2.05 4.48 9.77
CA LYS A 94 2.73 4.95 8.56
C LYS A 94 4.22 4.62 8.59
N LEU A 95 4.85 4.74 9.75
CA LEU A 95 6.26 4.42 9.94
C LEU A 95 6.51 2.91 9.79
N ILE A 96 5.65 2.07 10.36
CA ILE A 96 5.72 0.61 10.21
C ILE A 96 5.60 0.22 8.73
N ALA A 97 4.66 0.82 7.99
CA ALA A 97 4.48 0.55 6.56
C ALA A 97 5.75 0.91 5.77
N ARG A 98 6.37 2.04 6.07
CA ARG A 98 7.60 2.48 5.40
C ARG A 98 8.78 1.56 5.71
N ILE A 99 8.94 1.16 6.97
CA ILE A 99 9.99 0.22 7.38
C ILE A 99 9.78 -1.13 6.70
N SER A 100 8.55 -1.62 6.61
CA SER A 100 8.24 -2.88 5.93
C SER A 100 8.61 -2.85 4.45
N GLU A 101 8.38 -1.74 3.76
CA GLU A 101 8.81 -1.57 2.37
C GLU A 101 10.34 -1.56 2.24
N ASP A 102 11.01 -0.87 3.15
CA ASP A 102 12.48 -0.80 3.17
C ASP A 102 13.10 -2.18 3.45
N ILE A 103 12.51 -2.96 4.35
CA ILE A 103 12.95 -4.32 4.66
C ILE A 103 12.88 -5.24 3.45
N LYS A 104 11.86 -5.10 2.60
CA LYS A 104 11.75 -5.91 1.36
C LYS A 104 12.92 -5.75 0.40
N LYS A 105 13.67 -4.65 0.53
CA LYS A 105 14.83 -4.34 -0.32
C LYS A 105 16.13 -4.84 0.26
N LEU A 106 16.14 -5.42 1.47
CA LEU A 106 17.32 -5.89 2.16
C LEU A 106 17.61 -7.37 1.86
N GLY A 107 18.85 -7.78 2.05
CA GLY A 107 19.25 -9.18 1.98
C GLY A 107 18.81 -9.98 3.20
N VAL A 108 18.94 -11.32 3.12
CA VAL A 108 18.46 -12.24 4.18
C VAL A 108 19.15 -11.99 5.52
N GLU A 109 20.45 -11.67 5.50
CA GLU A 109 21.23 -11.41 6.73
C GLU A 109 20.71 -10.17 7.47
N GLU A 110 20.49 -9.08 6.74
CA GLU A 110 19.97 -7.84 7.29
C GLU A 110 18.56 -8.02 7.84
N LEU A 111 17.72 -8.82 7.17
CA LEU A 111 16.36 -9.13 7.61
C LEU A 111 16.35 -9.87 8.94
N LYS A 112 17.28 -10.82 9.16
CA LYS A 112 17.41 -11.54 10.41
C LYS A 112 17.75 -10.63 11.57
N ILE A 113 18.67 -9.69 11.36
CA ILE A 113 19.08 -8.70 12.36
C ILE A 113 17.91 -7.80 12.72
N LEU A 114 17.21 -7.24 11.71
CA LEU A 114 16.08 -6.36 11.92
C LEU A 114 14.91 -7.06 12.59
N HIS A 115 14.63 -8.31 12.25
CA HIS A 115 13.56 -9.10 12.85
C HIS A 115 13.75 -9.24 14.36
N SER A 116 14.96 -9.47 14.83
CA SER A 116 15.25 -9.58 16.26
C SER A 116 15.11 -8.26 16.99
N ILE A 117 15.33 -7.13 16.33
CA ILE A 117 15.22 -5.78 16.90
C ILE A 117 13.76 -5.30 16.96
N VAL A 118 12.95 -5.60 15.94
CA VAL A 118 11.59 -5.05 15.78
C VAL A 118 10.58 -5.64 16.76
N LEU A 119 10.86 -6.79 17.37
CA LEU A 119 9.90 -7.50 18.22
C LEU A 119 9.45 -6.72 19.48
N ASP A 120 10.26 -5.76 19.99
CA ASP A 120 10.00 -5.06 21.25
C ASP A 120 10.25 -3.54 21.21
N VAL A 121 9.89 -2.84 20.12
CA VAL A 121 10.21 -1.42 19.99
C VAL A 121 8.98 -0.51 20.09
N ASP A 122 9.19 0.67 20.67
CA ASP A 122 8.19 1.75 20.69
C ASP A 122 8.31 2.65 19.44
N SER A 123 7.41 3.65 19.32
CA SER A 123 7.38 4.55 18.16
C SER A 123 8.68 5.32 17.94
N LYS A 124 9.34 5.72 19.03
CA LYS A 124 10.59 6.48 18.97
C LYS A 124 11.74 5.60 18.47
N THR A 125 11.81 4.37 18.94
CA THR A 125 12.79 3.40 18.52
C THR A 125 12.56 3.00 17.05
N LEU A 126 11.31 2.88 16.62
CA LEU A 126 10.97 2.62 15.21
C LEU A 126 11.46 3.72 14.27
N LYS A 127 11.42 4.99 14.68
CA LYS A 127 11.97 6.10 13.90
C LYS A 127 13.48 5.98 13.75
N SER A 128 14.17 5.64 14.83
CA SER A 128 15.62 5.42 14.81
C SER A 128 15.98 4.24 13.92
N LEU A 129 15.20 3.16 13.97
CA LEU A 129 15.39 1.98 13.12
C LEU A 129 15.18 2.31 11.64
N ASP A 130 14.21 3.14 11.29
CA ASP A 130 13.99 3.59 9.92
C ASP A 130 15.22 4.31 9.36
N ILE A 131 15.85 5.17 10.15
CA ILE A 131 17.09 5.86 9.78
C ILE A 131 18.23 4.86 9.58
N ILE A 132 18.37 3.87 10.46
CA ILE A 132 19.38 2.82 10.35
C ILE A 132 19.19 2.02 9.06
N VAL A 133 17.97 1.60 8.76
CA VAL A 133 17.65 0.84 7.54
C VAL A 133 18.02 1.64 6.28
N LYS A 134 17.70 2.94 6.26
CA LYS A 134 18.08 3.81 5.15
C LYS A 134 19.59 3.92 4.97
N ASN A 135 20.33 4.02 6.07
CA ASN A 135 21.79 4.09 6.03
C ASN A 135 22.39 2.77 5.53
N MET A 136 21.83 1.63 5.90
CA MET A 136 22.31 0.33 5.46
C MET A 136 22.26 0.16 3.94
N LYS A 137 21.32 0.80 3.25
CA LYS A 137 21.22 0.77 1.78
C LYS A 137 22.42 1.42 1.08
N TYR A 138 23.15 2.27 1.76
CA TYR A 138 24.27 3.04 1.21
C TYR A 138 25.63 2.56 1.73
N MET A 139 25.67 1.44 2.46
CA MET A 139 26.89 0.93 3.09
C MET A 139 27.70 -0.04 2.24
N ASP A 140 27.27 -0.30 1.03
CA ASP A 140 27.99 -1.22 0.10
C ASP A 140 29.09 -0.51 -0.68
#